data_d6769dc6b5dcb166f3ffadc09bca84c2
#
_entry.id   d6769dc6b5dcb166f3ffadc09bca84c2
#
_cell.length_a   1.000
_cell.length_b   1.000
_cell.length_c   1.000
_cell.angle_alpha   90.00
_cell.angle_beta   90.00
_cell.angle_gamma   90.00
#
_symmetry.space_group_name_H-M   'P 1'
#
loop_
_entity.id
_entity.type
_entity.pdbx_description
1 polymer ?
#
loop_
_entity_poly.entity_id
_entity_poly.type
_entity_poly.pdbx_seq_one_letter_code
_entity_poly.pdbx_strand_id
1 'polypeptide(L)'
;MFYDKAMKRRLPIGIQDFADIRERGFCYIDKTAAIHRLISGSGKALFLSRPRRFGKSLLCSTMEAIFEGRRELFGEISGSPALAIDSLDWEWEKHPVIRLDLNVGNYNEGADFLDSVLNNALNNVGRDYGLDLRGEYVSIQFANLIKDMCEQAGKSVVVIIDEYDKPLLDTMTDGPLHKTIRDKLKGFYGILKPSDRYLRFVFLTGVTKFSHVSIFSDLNHLTDLTLDPRCADLCGITQEELEGGFEPETEAILKDTGMGRDEYHEKLRRFYNGYRFSEKPLKVYNPFGLLKHFESGGRFIPYWYETGTPTFLVNMIAARKINILDLSDMQVGDRDFRKYDIENMRAQPLLYQSGYLTIKDYDEEANLYTLDFPNVEVSSCFAGSLMEQYLQASDETAGALNIRLLQALLKGDVEAAINALRRFFAAIPYDIIRESENYYETAVHLIFTMLGFDCRSEVRIAAGRIDTLVETKNFVYCFEFKLNGDRRSHSAREALAQIDAKEYLLPWTGTGKKLFKVGVSFDRDKRNIGTWEAGEVASD
;
A
#
# COMPACT_ATOMS: atom_id res chain seq x y z
N MET A 1 -18.09 -37.54 11.11
CA MET A 1 -18.83 -36.60 10.28
C MET A 1 -17.88 -36.18 9.18
N PHE A 2 -17.98 -36.82 8.02
CA PHE A 2 -17.06 -36.58 6.89
C PHE A 2 -17.45 -35.27 6.26
N TYR A 3 -16.55 -34.27 6.36
CA TYR A 3 -16.64 -33.05 5.56
C TYR A 3 -16.53 -33.46 4.08
N ASP A 4 -17.59 -33.16 3.34
CA ASP A 4 -17.61 -33.25 1.90
C ASP A 4 -16.56 -32.26 1.37
N LYS A 5 -15.38 -32.77 1.00
CA LYS A 5 -14.31 -32.02 0.35
C LYS A 5 -14.73 -31.77 -1.10
N ALA A 6 -15.66 -30.85 -1.34
CA ALA A 6 -15.62 -30.12 -2.57
C ALA A 6 -14.19 -29.54 -2.66
N MET A 7 -13.42 -29.98 -3.66
CA MET A 7 -12.02 -29.59 -3.80
C MET A 7 -11.95 -28.06 -3.81
N LYS A 8 -11.53 -27.47 -2.68
CA LYS A 8 -11.28 -26.02 -2.63
C LYS A 8 -10.30 -25.70 -3.74
N ARG A 9 -10.67 -24.81 -4.63
CA ARG A 9 -9.78 -24.30 -5.66
C ARG A 9 -8.50 -23.78 -4.99
N ARG A 10 -7.36 -24.08 -5.56
CA ARG A 10 -6.06 -23.68 -4.99
C ARG A 10 -5.81 -22.20 -5.23
N LEU A 11 -5.53 -21.45 -4.16
CA LEU A 11 -5.19 -20.03 -4.23
C LEU A 11 -3.65 -19.87 -4.22
N PRO A 12 -3.05 -19.07 -5.13
CA PRO A 12 -1.60 -18.97 -5.30
C PRO A 12 -0.98 -18.01 -4.27
N ILE A 13 -1.16 -18.28 -2.98
CA ILE A 13 -0.65 -17.43 -1.91
C ILE A 13 0.87 -17.55 -1.82
N GLY A 14 1.57 -16.44 -2.11
CA GLY A 14 3.03 -16.38 -2.10
C GLY A 14 3.70 -17.03 -3.31
N ILE A 15 2.95 -17.56 -4.29
CA ILE A 15 3.49 -18.10 -5.52
C ILE A 15 3.66 -16.94 -6.52
N GLN A 16 4.88 -16.81 -7.06
CA GLN A 16 5.26 -15.74 -7.98
C GLN A 16 5.64 -16.26 -9.37
N ASP A 17 5.73 -17.58 -9.51
CA ASP A 17 6.04 -18.24 -10.77
C ASP A 17 4.76 -18.55 -11.54
N PHE A 18 4.64 -17.96 -12.75
CA PHE A 18 3.48 -18.11 -13.60
C PHE A 18 3.31 -19.55 -14.11
N ALA A 19 4.42 -20.23 -14.45
CA ALA A 19 4.37 -21.61 -14.92
C ALA A 19 3.84 -22.54 -13.81
N ASP A 20 4.36 -22.40 -12.57
CA ASP A 20 3.88 -23.19 -11.44
C ASP A 20 2.38 -22.98 -11.17
N ILE A 21 1.89 -21.73 -11.29
CA ILE A 21 0.47 -21.42 -11.15
C ILE A 21 -0.36 -22.16 -12.20
N ARG A 22 0.03 -22.09 -13.47
CA ARG A 22 -0.73 -22.67 -14.57
C ARG A 22 -0.66 -24.21 -14.58
N GLU A 23 0.52 -24.77 -14.43
CA GLU A 23 0.75 -26.22 -14.48
C GLU A 23 0.08 -26.96 -13.32
N ARG A 24 -0.01 -26.33 -12.15
CA ARG A 24 -0.65 -26.91 -10.96
C ARG A 24 -2.12 -26.52 -10.79
N GLY A 25 -2.71 -25.77 -11.72
CA GLY A 25 -4.12 -25.41 -11.72
C GLY A 25 -4.53 -24.50 -10.57
N PHE A 26 -3.66 -23.55 -10.16
CA PHE A 26 -4.02 -22.50 -9.22
C PHE A 26 -4.94 -21.47 -9.88
N CYS A 27 -5.70 -20.75 -9.07
CA CYS A 27 -6.46 -19.59 -9.51
C CYS A 27 -5.52 -18.51 -10.08
N TYR A 28 -5.78 -18.04 -11.27
CA TYR A 28 -5.06 -16.94 -11.90
C TYR A 28 -6.04 -15.88 -12.36
N ILE A 29 -5.85 -14.63 -11.95
CA ILE A 29 -6.61 -13.48 -12.47
C ILE A 29 -5.90 -13.01 -13.74
N ASP A 30 -6.59 -13.16 -14.87
CA ASP A 30 -6.00 -12.94 -16.18
C ASP A 30 -5.74 -11.46 -16.48
N LYS A 31 -4.47 -11.09 -16.53
CA LYS A 31 -3.98 -9.76 -16.94
C LYS A 31 -3.35 -9.77 -18.34
N THR A 32 -3.40 -10.90 -19.04
CA THR A 32 -2.64 -11.09 -20.27
C THR A 32 -3.08 -10.18 -21.42
N ALA A 33 -4.36 -9.77 -21.47
CA ALA A 33 -4.81 -8.77 -22.44
C ALA A 33 -4.16 -7.39 -22.20
N ALA A 34 -4.00 -7.00 -20.94
CA ALA A 34 -3.31 -5.75 -20.58
C ALA A 34 -1.82 -5.85 -20.87
N ILE A 35 -1.19 -6.99 -20.55
CA ILE A 35 0.21 -7.27 -20.87
C ILE A 35 0.43 -7.21 -22.39
N HIS A 36 -0.43 -7.85 -23.19
CA HIS A 36 -0.36 -7.84 -24.64
C HIS A 36 -0.36 -6.40 -25.20
N ARG A 37 -1.30 -5.54 -24.75
CA ARG A 37 -1.32 -4.11 -25.14
C ARG A 37 -0.02 -3.40 -24.80
N LEU A 38 0.60 -3.74 -23.69
CA LEU A 38 1.83 -3.14 -23.22
C LEU A 38 3.04 -3.53 -24.07
N ILE A 39 3.22 -4.84 -24.33
CA ILE A 39 4.37 -5.38 -25.08
C ILE A 39 4.25 -5.17 -26.60
N SER A 40 3.04 -4.98 -27.13
CA SER A 40 2.76 -4.62 -28.51
C SER A 40 2.85 -3.11 -28.77
N GLY A 41 2.97 -2.30 -27.72
CA GLY A 41 3.11 -0.85 -27.82
C GLY A 41 4.45 -0.40 -28.39
N SER A 42 4.58 0.90 -28.69
CA SER A 42 5.80 1.49 -29.26
C SER A 42 6.92 1.71 -28.21
N GLY A 43 6.63 1.61 -26.93
CA GLY A 43 7.62 1.77 -25.85
C GLY A 43 8.47 0.53 -25.70
N LYS A 44 9.81 0.68 -25.76
CA LYS A 44 10.77 -0.42 -25.68
C LYS A 44 11.29 -0.63 -24.25
N ALA A 45 11.42 0.44 -23.48
CA ALA A 45 11.86 0.42 -22.10
C ALA A 45 10.77 1.00 -21.19
N LEU A 46 10.27 0.19 -20.28
CA LEU A 46 9.11 0.48 -19.44
C LEU A 46 9.45 0.34 -17.96
N PHE A 47 8.86 1.20 -17.15
CA PHE A 47 9.01 1.19 -15.71
C PHE A 47 7.64 1.17 -15.02
N LEU A 48 7.49 0.32 -13.99
CA LEU A 48 6.28 0.24 -13.18
C LEU A 48 6.62 0.17 -11.69
N SER A 49 6.16 1.12 -10.91
CA SER A 49 6.19 1.03 -9.45
C SER A 49 4.82 0.64 -8.90
N ARG A 50 4.81 -0.31 -7.96
CA ARG A 50 3.62 -0.72 -7.19
C ARG A 50 4.05 -1.12 -5.78
N PRO A 51 3.18 -0.97 -4.78
CA PRO A 51 3.48 -1.41 -3.42
C PRO A 51 3.84 -2.89 -3.35
N ARG A 52 4.39 -3.32 -2.23
CA ARG A 52 4.68 -4.74 -1.98
C ARG A 52 3.40 -5.58 -2.06
N ARG A 53 3.53 -6.84 -2.49
CA ARG A 53 2.43 -7.83 -2.57
C ARG A 53 1.33 -7.51 -3.59
N PHE A 54 1.59 -6.65 -4.58
CA PHE A 54 0.65 -6.35 -5.66
C PHE A 54 0.78 -7.24 -6.90
N GLY A 55 1.67 -8.24 -6.89
CA GLY A 55 1.83 -9.18 -8.00
C GLY A 55 2.85 -8.75 -9.07
N LYS A 56 3.79 -7.83 -8.75
CA LYS A 56 4.86 -7.40 -9.66
C LYS A 56 5.70 -8.57 -10.17
N SER A 57 6.17 -9.43 -9.26
CA SER A 57 7.01 -10.58 -9.62
C SER A 57 6.25 -11.61 -10.46
N LEU A 58 4.94 -11.80 -10.23
CA LEU A 58 4.09 -12.62 -11.07
C LEU A 58 3.93 -12.01 -12.47
N LEU A 59 3.77 -10.68 -12.56
CA LEU A 59 3.75 -9.96 -13.83
C LEU A 59 5.07 -10.16 -14.60
N CYS A 60 6.22 -10.06 -13.92
CA CYS A 60 7.53 -10.34 -14.51
C CYS A 60 7.62 -11.78 -15.04
N SER A 61 7.21 -12.77 -14.25
CA SER A 61 7.20 -14.18 -14.64
C SER A 61 6.25 -14.47 -15.80
N THR A 62 5.09 -13.79 -15.84
CA THR A 62 4.14 -13.92 -16.97
C THR A 62 4.75 -13.34 -18.26
N MET A 63 5.38 -12.16 -18.19
CA MET A 63 6.07 -11.56 -19.34
C MET A 63 7.22 -12.43 -19.84
N GLU A 64 8.02 -12.99 -18.92
CA GLU A 64 9.10 -13.93 -19.25
C GLU A 64 8.55 -15.11 -20.06
N ALA A 65 7.52 -15.79 -19.59
CA ALA A 65 6.90 -16.91 -20.30
C ALA A 65 6.35 -16.52 -21.69
N ILE A 66 5.79 -15.31 -21.85
CA ILE A 66 5.35 -14.79 -23.14
C ILE A 66 6.53 -14.63 -24.11
N PHE A 67 7.62 -14.00 -23.68
CA PHE A 67 8.79 -13.76 -24.53
C PHE A 67 9.64 -15.02 -24.76
N GLU A 68 9.58 -16.01 -23.89
CA GLU A 68 10.14 -17.34 -24.13
C GLU A 68 9.32 -18.17 -25.13
N GLY A 69 8.16 -17.66 -25.57
CA GLY A 69 7.28 -18.34 -26.51
C GLY A 69 6.56 -19.55 -25.93
N ARG A 70 6.36 -19.63 -24.61
CA ARG A 70 5.73 -20.76 -23.89
C ARG A 70 4.20 -20.73 -24.02
N ARG A 71 3.70 -20.77 -25.25
CA ARG A 71 2.26 -20.66 -25.56
C ARG A 71 1.41 -21.69 -24.82
N GLU A 72 1.96 -22.87 -24.56
CA GLU A 72 1.28 -23.97 -23.85
C GLU A 72 0.76 -23.57 -22.46
N LEU A 73 1.39 -22.59 -21.80
CA LEU A 73 0.97 -22.08 -20.49
C LEU A 73 -0.25 -21.17 -20.57
N PHE A 74 -0.55 -20.62 -21.75
CA PHE A 74 -1.61 -19.63 -21.97
C PHE A 74 -2.89 -20.24 -22.54
N GLY A 75 -2.82 -21.43 -23.10
CA GLY A 75 -3.97 -22.23 -23.50
C GLY A 75 -4.72 -22.86 -22.31
N GLU A 76 -5.68 -23.73 -22.61
CA GLU A 76 -6.35 -24.54 -21.58
C GLU A 76 -5.37 -25.56 -21.01
N ILE A 77 -5.12 -25.51 -19.70
CA ILE A 77 -4.15 -26.38 -19.03
C ILE A 77 -4.60 -26.69 -17.60
N SER A 78 -4.44 -27.94 -17.17
CA SER A 78 -4.68 -28.39 -15.78
C SER A 78 -6.07 -28.02 -15.24
N GLY A 79 -7.08 -27.98 -16.12
CA GLY A 79 -8.46 -27.58 -15.77
C GLY A 79 -8.67 -26.06 -15.64
N SER A 80 -7.65 -25.26 -15.93
CA SER A 80 -7.75 -23.79 -15.99
C SER A 80 -8.05 -23.35 -17.43
N PRO A 81 -8.92 -22.35 -17.66
CA PRO A 81 -9.27 -21.87 -18.98
C PRO A 81 -8.07 -21.23 -19.70
N ALA A 82 -8.17 -21.13 -21.03
CA ALA A 82 -7.25 -20.35 -21.83
C ALA A 82 -7.29 -18.87 -21.42
N LEU A 83 -6.13 -18.21 -21.48
CA LEU A 83 -5.97 -16.81 -21.15
C LEU A 83 -6.19 -15.93 -22.40
N ALA A 84 -6.57 -14.69 -22.18
CA ALA A 84 -6.96 -13.77 -23.24
C ALA A 84 -5.90 -13.64 -24.36
N ILE A 85 -4.63 -13.61 -24.02
CA ILE A 85 -3.53 -13.47 -24.99
C ILE A 85 -3.47 -14.63 -26.00
N ASP A 86 -3.95 -15.83 -25.65
CA ASP A 86 -3.91 -16.98 -26.56
C ASP A 86 -4.79 -16.78 -27.80
N SER A 87 -5.84 -15.93 -27.65
CA SER A 87 -6.75 -15.55 -28.73
C SER A 87 -6.38 -14.22 -29.42
N LEU A 88 -5.40 -13.49 -28.92
CA LEU A 88 -4.93 -12.24 -29.48
C LEU A 88 -3.84 -12.45 -30.54
N ASP A 89 -3.62 -11.44 -31.37
CA ASP A 89 -2.58 -11.44 -32.39
C ASP A 89 -1.18 -11.27 -31.75
N TRP A 90 -0.60 -12.40 -31.35
CA TRP A 90 0.75 -12.49 -30.79
C TRP A 90 1.52 -13.64 -31.45
N GLU A 91 2.69 -13.33 -32.00
CA GLU A 91 3.43 -14.30 -32.84
C GLU A 91 4.10 -15.44 -32.04
N TRP A 92 4.14 -15.37 -30.72
CA TRP A 92 4.80 -16.36 -29.83
C TRP A 92 6.28 -16.63 -30.20
N GLU A 93 6.94 -15.61 -30.74
CA GLU A 93 8.32 -15.69 -31.11
C GLU A 93 9.19 -15.81 -29.86
N LYS A 94 10.13 -16.81 -29.89
CA LYS A 94 11.04 -17.03 -28.77
C LYS A 94 12.17 -16.01 -28.79
N HIS A 95 12.29 -15.22 -27.73
CA HIS A 95 13.39 -14.29 -27.45
C HIS A 95 14.24 -14.80 -26.28
N PRO A 96 15.56 -14.56 -26.26
CA PRO A 96 16.37 -14.78 -25.07
C PRO A 96 15.96 -13.75 -23.98
N VAL A 97 15.79 -14.24 -22.74
CA VAL A 97 15.34 -13.41 -21.61
C VAL A 97 16.42 -13.34 -20.53
N ILE A 98 16.73 -12.15 -20.08
CA ILE A 98 17.53 -11.91 -18.87
C ILE A 98 16.55 -11.44 -17.79
N ARG A 99 16.28 -12.28 -16.80
CA ARG A 99 15.49 -11.92 -15.62
C ARG A 99 16.39 -11.76 -14.41
N LEU A 100 16.34 -10.59 -13.79
CA LEU A 100 17.07 -10.27 -12.57
C LEU A 100 16.06 -9.96 -11.46
N ASP A 101 16.18 -10.61 -10.31
CA ASP A 101 15.45 -10.30 -9.09
C ASP A 101 16.46 -9.81 -8.05
N LEU A 102 16.34 -8.56 -7.63
CA LEU A 102 17.23 -7.96 -6.64
C LEU A 102 16.72 -8.11 -5.21
N ASN A 103 15.65 -8.87 -4.97
CA ASN A 103 15.17 -9.18 -3.63
C ASN A 103 16.01 -10.28 -2.96
N VAL A 104 17.32 -10.11 -2.95
CA VAL A 104 18.29 -11.07 -2.42
C VAL A 104 19.11 -10.45 -1.30
N GLY A 105 19.08 -11.09 -0.12
CA GLY A 105 19.96 -10.73 1.00
C GLY A 105 19.71 -9.35 1.61
N ASN A 106 20.75 -8.84 2.27
CA ASN A 106 20.75 -7.56 2.99
C ASN A 106 21.88 -6.67 2.45
N TYR A 107 21.53 -5.63 1.72
CA TYR A 107 22.48 -4.71 1.10
C TYR A 107 23.23 -3.80 2.10
N ASN A 108 22.87 -3.80 3.37
CA ASN A 108 23.64 -3.15 4.42
C ASN A 108 24.99 -3.88 4.72
N GLU A 109 25.20 -5.07 4.16
CA GLU A 109 26.50 -5.77 4.24
C GLU A 109 27.62 -5.08 3.45
N GLY A 110 27.27 -4.14 2.58
CA GLY A 110 28.24 -3.31 1.85
C GLY A 110 28.06 -3.30 0.35
N ALA A 111 28.81 -2.43 -0.32
CA ALA A 111 28.72 -2.25 -1.78
C ALA A 111 29.24 -3.46 -2.60
N ASP A 112 30.14 -4.25 -2.01
CA ASP A 112 30.66 -5.48 -2.67
C ASP A 112 29.62 -6.60 -2.66
N PHE A 113 28.69 -6.58 -1.71
CA PHE A 113 27.54 -7.49 -1.71
C PHE A 113 26.68 -7.29 -2.94
N LEU A 114 26.41 -6.03 -3.33
CA LEU A 114 25.67 -5.73 -4.58
C LEU A 114 26.37 -6.31 -5.80
N ASP A 115 27.70 -6.11 -5.92
CA ASP A 115 28.45 -6.67 -7.05
C ASP A 115 28.37 -8.20 -7.08
N SER A 116 28.43 -8.85 -5.91
CA SER A 116 28.31 -10.30 -5.79
C SER A 116 26.94 -10.80 -6.23
N VAL A 117 25.86 -10.12 -5.81
CA VAL A 117 24.48 -10.45 -6.22
C VAL A 117 24.31 -10.33 -7.73
N LEU A 118 24.73 -9.20 -8.31
CA LEU A 118 24.63 -8.97 -9.76
C LEU A 118 25.48 -9.97 -10.55
N ASN A 119 26.73 -10.23 -10.14
CA ASN A 119 27.58 -11.22 -10.77
C ASN A 119 26.95 -12.62 -10.74
N ASN A 120 26.42 -13.06 -9.59
CA ASN A 120 25.77 -14.36 -9.48
C ASN A 120 24.54 -14.46 -10.38
N ALA A 121 23.71 -13.43 -10.43
CA ALA A 121 22.51 -13.40 -11.27
C ALA A 121 22.89 -13.49 -12.76
N LEU A 122 23.85 -12.70 -13.22
CA LEU A 122 24.33 -12.74 -14.61
C LEU A 122 25.00 -14.07 -14.96
N ASN A 123 25.79 -14.65 -14.03
CA ASN A 123 26.42 -15.97 -14.24
C ASN A 123 25.39 -17.10 -14.37
N ASN A 124 24.30 -17.05 -13.61
CA ASN A 124 23.22 -18.03 -13.72
C ASN A 124 22.56 -17.93 -15.10
N VAL A 125 22.19 -16.71 -15.53
CA VAL A 125 21.66 -16.50 -16.89
C VAL A 125 22.67 -16.98 -17.96
N GLY A 126 23.95 -16.59 -17.83
CA GLY A 126 24.98 -17.04 -18.77
C GLY A 126 25.04 -18.56 -18.89
N ARG A 127 25.03 -19.28 -17.75
CA ARG A 127 25.03 -20.76 -17.74
C ARG A 127 23.81 -21.36 -18.44
N ASP A 128 22.63 -20.80 -18.25
CA ASP A 128 21.39 -21.29 -18.87
C ASP A 128 21.44 -21.20 -20.40
N TYR A 129 22.23 -20.25 -20.93
CA TYR A 129 22.47 -20.07 -22.37
C TYR A 129 23.82 -20.64 -22.85
N GLY A 130 24.61 -21.24 -21.95
CA GLY A 130 25.94 -21.78 -22.30
C GLY A 130 26.98 -20.71 -22.66
N LEU A 131 26.86 -19.53 -22.04
CA LEU A 131 27.73 -18.37 -22.24
C LEU A 131 28.55 -18.05 -20.98
N ASP A 132 29.84 -17.77 -21.17
CA ASP A 132 30.70 -17.27 -20.11
C ASP A 132 30.65 -15.74 -20.03
N LEU A 133 30.59 -15.19 -18.82
CA LEU A 133 30.65 -13.75 -18.63
C LEU A 133 32.05 -13.20 -18.99
N ARG A 134 32.06 -12.09 -19.73
CA ARG A 134 33.29 -11.43 -20.18
C ARG A 134 33.30 -9.96 -19.69
N GLY A 135 34.37 -9.56 -19.03
CA GLY A 135 34.58 -8.20 -18.54
C GLY A 135 34.98 -8.17 -17.07
N GLU A 136 35.69 -7.14 -16.68
CA GLU A 136 36.16 -6.94 -15.31
C GLU A 136 35.05 -6.42 -14.39
N TYR A 137 34.19 -5.51 -14.93
CA TYR A 137 33.12 -4.87 -14.19
C TYR A 137 31.77 -5.48 -14.52
N VAL A 138 30.88 -5.58 -13.53
CA VAL A 138 29.53 -6.18 -13.67
C VAL A 138 28.70 -5.49 -14.77
N SER A 139 28.82 -4.17 -14.92
CA SER A 139 28.15 -3.42 -16.00
C SER A 139 28.64 -3.84 -17.39
N ILE A 140 29.96 -4.09 -17.55
CA ILE A 140 30.55 -4.57 -18.81
C ILE A 140 30.14 -6.01 -19.09
N GLN A 141 30.11 -6.86 -18.05
CA GLN A 141 29.64 -8.25 -18.17
C GLN A 141 28.18 -8.27 -18.63
N PHE A 142 27.31 -7.42 -18.08
CA PHE A 142 25.92 -7.32 -18.48
C PHE A 142 25.76 -6.88 -19.94
N ALA A 143 26.51 -5.86 -20.37
CA ALA A 143 26.49 -5.40 -21.75
C ALA A 143 26.95 -6.50 -22.74
N ASN A 144 28.02 -7.22 -22.38
CA ASN A 144 28.53 -8.33 -23.19
C ASN A 144 27.56 -9.51 -23.24
N LEU A 145 26.95 -9.86 -22.10
CA LEU A 145 25.95 -10.94 -22.04
C LEU A 145 24.74 -10.62 -22.95
N ILE A 146 24.19 -9.39 -22.91
CA ILE A 146 23.10 -8.97 -23.81
C ILE A 146 23.52 -9.16 -25.28
N LYS A 147 24.73 -8.72 -25.64
CA LYS A 147 25.23 -8.82 -26.99
C LYS A 147 25.39 -10.28 -27.41
N ASP A 148 26.08 -11.11 -26.59
CA ASP A 148 26.36 -12.50 -26.88
C ASP A 148 25.10 -13.35 -27.01
N MET A 149 24.13 -13.14 -26.14
CA MET A 149 22.80 -13.79 -26.22
C MET A 149 22.05 -13.41 -27.51
N CYS A 150 22.10 -12.12 -27.91
CA CYS A 150 21.48 -11.66 -29.14
C CYS A 150 22.17 -12.31 -30.38
N GLU A 151 23.48 -12.34 -30.41
CA GLU A 151 24.26 -12.93 -31.52
C GLU A 151 24.04 -14.46 -31.60
N GLN A 152 24.02 -15.15 -30.47
CA GLN A 152 23.78 -16.59 -30.41
C GLN A 152 22.36 -16.98 -30.84
N ALA A 153 21.34 -16.25 -30.35
CA ALA A 153 19.95 -16.57 -30.65
C ALA A 153 19.50 -16.04 -32.02
N GLY A 154 20.22 -15.08 -32.62
CA GLY A 154 19.79 -14.34 -33.81
C GLY A 154 18.52 -13.50 -33.56
N LYS A 155 18.19 -13.22 -32.31
CA LYS A 155 17.00 -12.51 -31.82
C LYS A 155 17.36 -11.51 -30.75
N SER A 156 16.68 -10.36 -30.74
CA SER A 156 16.88 -9.33 -29.72
C SER A 156 16.50 -9.85 -28.32
N VAL A 157 17.23 -9.42 -27.31
CA VAL A 157 17.11 -9.83 -25.91
C VAL A 157 16.00 -9.08 -25.20
N VAL A 158 15.31 -9.76 -24.31
CA VAL A 158 14.38 -9.16 -23.35
C VAL A 158 15.07 -9.06 -21.99
N VAL A 159 14.95 -7.91 -21.32
CA VAL A 159 15.49 -7.69 -19.98
C VAL A 159 14.36 -7.35 -19.03
N ILE A 160 14.21 -8.13 -17.97
CA ILE A 160 13.21 -7.94 -16.91
C ILE A 160 13.96 -7.82 -15.59
N ILE A 161 13.78 -6.70 -14.88
CA ILE A 161 14.43 -6.44 -13.60
C ILE A 161 13.35 -6.20 -12.54
N ASP A 162 13.25 -7.13 -11.59
CA ASP A 162 12.33 -7.06 -10.46
C ASP A 162 13.02 -6.49 -9.22
N GLU A 163 12.25 -5.75 -8.38
CA GLU A 163 12.71 -5.12 -7.14
C GLU A 163 14.01 -4.30 -7.32
N TYR A 164 14.10 -3.54 -8.43
CA TYR A 164 15.29 -2.77 -8.84
C TYR A 164 15.80 -1.81 -7.76
N ASP A 165 14.92 -1.36 -6.88
CA ASP A 165 15.15 -0.37 -5.84
C ASP A 165 15.48 -0.99 -4.47
N LYS A 166 15.41 -2.31 -4.32
CA LYS A 166 15.68 -2.99 -3.05
C LYS A 166 17.05 -2.63 -2.45
N PRO A 167 18.17 -2.57 -3.21
CA PRO A 167 19.46 -2.17 -2.66
C PRO A 167 19.46 -0.75 -2.09
N LEU A 168 18.68 0.15 -2.68
CA LEU A 168 18.57 1.53 -2.23
C LEU A 168 17.67 1.65 -1.01
N LEU A 169 16.57 0.90 -0.97
CA LEU A 169 15.66 0.90 0.17
C LEU A 169 16.34 0.36 1.42
N ASP A 170 17.14 -0.69 1.31
CA ASP A 170 17.84 -1.26 2.46
C ASP A 170 18.89 -0.30 3.04
N THR A 171 19.54 0.49 2.19
CA THR A 171 20.66 1.36 2.59
C THR A 171 20.26 2.81 2.89
N MET A 172 18.97 3.13 2.90
CA MET A 172 18.46 4.51 3.05
C MET A 172 18.93 5.24 4.31
N THR A 173 19.26 4.51 5.37
CA THR A 173 19.71 5.06 6.65
C THR A 173 21.23 5.26 6.74
N ASP A 174 22.00 4.69 5.81
CA ASP A 174 23.46 4.83 5.71
C ASP A 174 23.83 5.69 4.49
N GLY A 175 23.94 6.98 4.67
CA GLY A 175 24.18 7.94 3.59
C GLY A 175 25.39 7.64 2.68
N PRO A 176 26.58 7.33 3.23
CA PRO A 176 27.76 6.96 2.44
C PRO A 176 27.58 5.68 1.63
N LEU A 177 27.07 4.62 2.25
CA LEU A 177 26.80 3.33 1.58
C LEU A 177 25.72 3.50 0.51
N HIS A 178 24.61 4.18 0.85
CA HIS A 178 23.51 4.49 -0.07
C HIS A 178 24.01 5.19 -1.35
N LYS A 179 24.87 6.18 -1.20
CA LYS A 179 25.47 6.89 -2.34
C LYS A 179 26.30 5.95 -3.22
N THR A 180 27.12 5.10 -2.61
CA THR A 180 27.96 4.14 -3.34
C THR A 180 27.11 3.11 -4.10
N ILE A 181 26.08 2.55 -3.47
CA ILE A 181 25.12 1.62 -4.07
C ILE A 181 24.38 2.29 -5.25
N ARG A 182 23.91 3.53 -5.05
CA ARG A 182 23.25 4.30 -6.11
C ARG A 182 24.15 4.49 -7.33
N ASP A 183 25.40 4.89 -7.12
CA ASP A 183 26.34 5.16 -8.22
C ASP A 183 26.70 3.86 -8.98
N LYS A 184 26.82 2.72 -8.29
CA LYS A 184 26.98 1.39 -8.91
C LYS A 184 25.75 0.99 -9.74
N LEU A 185 24.53 1.13 -9.20
CA LEU A 185 23.28 0.82 -9.91
C LEU A 185 23.08 1.72 -11.14
N LYS A 186 23.44 3.02 -11.03
CA LYS A 186 23.41 3.93 -12.16
C LYS A 186 24.31 3.43 -13.30
N GLY A 187 25.53 3.01 -13.00
CA GLY A 187 26.44 2.41 -13.98
C GLY A 187 25.90 1.12 -14.57
N PHE A 188 25.29 0.28 -13.75
CA PHE A 188 24.73 -1.01 -14.17
C PHE A 188 23.53 -0.84 -15.10
N TYR A 189 22.53 -0.01 -14.73
CA TYR A 189 21.37 0.22 -15.59
C TYR A 189 21.70 1.09 -16.80
N GLY A 190 22.69 1.96 -16.70
CA GLY A 190 23.10 2.87 -17.76
C GLY A 190 23.50 2.15 -19.06
N ILE A 191 23.94 0.89 -18.99
CA ILE A 191 24.33 0.11 -20.18
C ILE A 191 23.14 -0.27 -21.08
N LEU A 192 21.91 -0.24 -20.57
CA LEU A 192 20.72 -0.62 -21.34
C LEU A 192 20.53 0.33 -22.55
N LYS A 193 20.88 1.60 -22.40
CA LYS A 193 20.77 2.57 -23.50
C LYS A 193 21.74 2.31 -24.67
N PRO A 194 23.04 2.17 -24.46
CA PRO A 194 23.95 1.81 -25.56
C PRO A 194 23.69 0.42 -26.12
N SER A 195 23.04 -0.48 -25.37
CA SER A 195 22.66 -1.83 -25.81
C SER A 195 21.33 -1.86 -26.60
N ASP A 196 20.68 -0.74 -26.85
CA ASP A 196 19.32 -0.65 -27.44
C ASP A 196 19.14 -1.47 -28.72
N ARG A 197 20.13 -1.52 -29.60
CA ARG A 197 20.08 -2.29 -30.84
C ARG A 197 19.96 -3.80 -30.65
N TYR A 198 20.35 -4.32 -29.47
CA TYR A 198 20.29 -5.74 -29.11
C TYR A 198 19.02 -6.08 -28.30
N LEU A 199 18.27 -5.06 -27.87
CA LEU A 199 17.14 -5.22 -26.99
C LEU A 199 15.81 -5.23 -27.75
N ARG A 200 14.93 -6.17 -27.43
CA ARG A 200 13.53 -6.24 -27.86
C ARG A 200 12.64 -5.46 -26.92
N PHE A 201 12.86 -5.64 -25.62
CA PHE A 201 12.03 -5.08 -24.56
C PHE A 201 12.80 -5.00 -23.24
N VAL A 202 12.53 -3.97 -22.46
CA VAL A 202 13.11 -3.79 -21.13
C VAL A 202 11.97 -3.44 -20.18
N PHE A 203 11.86 -4.18 -19.08
CA PHE A 203 10.88 -3.90 -18.02
C PHE A 203 11.56 -3.84 -16.67
N LEU A 204 11.38 -2.71 -15.96
CA LEU A 204 11.88 -2.52 -14.61
C LEU A 204 10.71 -2.34 -13.67
N THR A 205 10.74 -3.02 -12.52
CA THR A 205 9.72 -2.84 -11.49
C THR A 205 10.30 -2.84 -10.08
N GLY A 206 9.62 -2.14 -9.19
CA GLY A 206 9.98 -1.99 -7.79
C GLY A 206 8.86 -1.36 -6.97
N VAL A 207 9.18 -0.99 -5.74
CA VAL A 207 8.25 -0.31 -4.82
C VAL A 207 8.25 1.19 -5.06
N THR A 208 9.45 1.79 -5.14
CA THR A 208 9.62 3.22 -5.22
C THR A 208 10.08 3.65 -6.61
N LYS A 209 9.79 4.90 -6.96
CA LYS A 209 10.33 5.53 -8.15
C LYS A 209 11.46 6.47 -7.72
N PHE A 210 12.69 5.99 -7.77
CA PHE A 210 13.83 6.90 -7.61
C PHE A 210 13.96 7.80 -8.83
N SER A 211 14.09 9.12 -8.62
CA SER A 211 14.01 10.10 -9.70
C SER A 211 14.98 9.79 -10.84
N HIS A 212 14.54 10.08 -12.07
CA HIS A 212 15.35 9.97 -13.28
C HIS A 212 16.74 10.62 -13.16
N VAL A 213 16.89 11.62 -12.27
CA VAL A 213 18.14 12.38 -12.09
C VAL A 213 19.22 11.55 -11.36
N SER A 214 18.84 10.54 -10.56
CA SER A 214 19.82 9.81 -9.75
C SER A 214 20.29 8.48 -10.34
N ILE A 215 19.38 7.65 -10.89
CA ILE A 215 19.70 6.31 -11.41
C ILE A 215 19.43 6.19 -12.90
N PHE A 216 18.33 6.79 -13.35
CA PHE A 216 17.87 6.71 -14.74
C PHE A 216 18.19 7.94 -15.57
N SER A 217 19.10 8.83 -15.11
CA SER A 217 19.51 10.01 -15.89
C SER A 217 19.99 9.64 -17.29
N ASP A 218 20.61 8.46 -17.42
CA ASP A 218 21.14 7.96 -18.67
C ASP A 218 20.11 7.13 -19.48
N LEU A 219 18.94 6.78 -18.84
CA LEU A 219 17.82 6.04 -19.44
C LEU A 219 16.64 6.99 -19.74
N ASN A 220 16.89 8.09 -20.45
CA ASN A 220 15.88 9.10 -20.77
C ASN A 220 14.75 8.62 -21.71
N HIS A 221 14.83 7.42 -22.24
CA HIS A 221 13.82 6.75 -23.06
C HIS A 221 12.91 5.80 -22.24
N LEU A 222 13.11 5.71 -20.92
CA LEU A 222 12.29 4.88 -20.04
C LEU A 222 10.89 5.50 -19.89
N THR A 223 9.86 4.77 -20.28
CA THR A 223 8.46 5.18 -20.13
C THR A 223 7.94 4.76 -18.77
N ASP A 224 7.52 5.73 -17.99
CA ASP A 224 6.95 5.49 -16.66
C ASP A 224 5.45 5.20 -16.73
N LEU A 225 5.05 4.01 -16.29
CA LEU A 225 3.68 3.50 -16.29
C LEU A 225 2.99 3.66 -14.92
N THR A 226 3.68 4.19 -13.92
CA THR A 226 3.22 4.20 -12.52
C THR A 226 1.85 4.87 -12.35
N LEU A 227 1.63 6.00 -13.03
CA LEU A 227 0.36 6.73 -13.01
C LEU A 227 -0.40 6.65 -14.35
N ASP A 228 0.04 5.78 -15.27
CA ASP A 228 -0.64 5.62 -16.55
C ASP A 228 -2.01 4.98 -16.37
N PRO A 229 -3.11 5.65 -16.76
CA PRO A 229 -4.46 5.11 -16.61
C PRO A 229 -4.71 3.79 -17.35
N ARG A 230 -3.89 3.45 -18.34
CA ARG A 230 -3.96 2.19 -19.10
C ARG A 230 -3.38 1.01 -18.33
N CYS A 231 -2.59 1.29 -17.28
CA CYS A 231 -1.88 0.32 -16.45
C CYS A 231 -2.37 0.32 -14.99
N ALA A 232 -3.48 1.01 -14.70
CA ALA A 232 -3.99 1.18 -13.34
C ALA A 232 -4.40 -0.15 -12.68
N ASP A 233 -4.85 -1.12 -13.47
CA ASP A 233 -5.28 -2.47 -13.08
C ASP A 233 -4.28 -3.57 -13.43
N LEU A 234 -3.12 -3.24 -13.99
CA LEU A 234 -2.11 -4.21 -14.39
C LEU A 234 -1.63 -5.08 -13.20
N CYS A 235 -1.58 -4.48 -12.02
CA CYS A 235 -1.35 -5.13 -10.74
C CYS A 235 -2.52 -4.85 -9.80
N GLY A 236 -2.82 -5.80 -8.92
CA GLY A 236 -4.01 -5.73 -8.07
C GLY A 236 -5.20 -6.46 -8.69
N ILE A 237 -6.30 -6.51 -7.95
CA ILE A 237 -7.55 -7.17 -8.35
C ILE A 237 -8.68 -6.13 -8.34
N THR A 238 -9.39 -5.96 -9.43
CA THR A 238 -10.54 -5.06 -9.52
C THR A 238 -11.77 -5.67 -8.86
N GLN A 239 -12.82 -4.88 -8.63
CA GLN A 239 -14.09 -5.40 -8.12
C GLN A 239 -14.72 -6.41 -9.09
N GLU A 240 -14.67 -6.14 -10.38
CA GLU A 240 -15.20 -7.02 -11.43
C GLU A 240 -14.43 -8.35 -11.48
N GLU A 241 -13.11 -8.30 -11.42
CA GLU A 241 -12.26 -9.50 -11.36
C GLU A 241 -12.48 -10.31 -10.08
N LEU A 242 -12.75 -9.66 -8.96
CA LEU A 242 -13.13 -10.34 -7.72
C LEU A 242 -14.46 -11.08 -7.89
N GLU A 243 -15.49 -10.41 -8.38
CA GLU A 243 -16.83 -10.99 -8.55
C GLU A 243 -16.81 -12.13 -9.58
N GLY A 244 -16.10 -11.95 -10.70
CA GLY A 244 -15.97 -13.01 -11.72
C GLY A 244 -15.01 -14.12 -11.34
N GLY A 245 -13.93 -13.77 -10.60
CA GLY A 245 -12.84 -14.70 -10.32
C GLY A 245 -12.96 -15.49 -9.01
N PHE A 246 -13.70 -15.01 -7.98
CA PHE A 246 -13.75 -15.61 -6.65
C PHE A 246 -15.18 -15.93 -6.17
N GLU A 247 -16.11 -16.15 -7.09
CA GLU A 247 -17.49 -16.48 -6.78
C GLU A 247 -17.63 -17.76 -5.93
N PRO A 248 -16.90 -18.88 -6.19
CA PRO A 248 -17.00 -20.06 -5.35
C PRO A 248 -16.55 -19.84 -3.90
N GLU A 249 -15.49 -19.05 -3.70
CA GLU A 249 -14.98 -18.71 -2.37
C GLU A 249 -15.95 -17.77 -1.64
N THR A 250 -16.52 -16.80 -2.36
CA THR A 250 -17.53 -15.89 -1.83
C THR A 250 -18.78 -16.64 -1.36
N GLU A 251 -19.35 -17.52 -2.19
CA GLU A 251 -20.52 -18.35 -1.84
C GLU A 251 -20.25 -19.22 -0.61
N ALA A 252 -19.05 -19.82 -0.50
CA ALA A 252 -18.69 -20.62 0.64
C ALA A 252 -18.70 -19.82 1.94
N ILE A 253 -18.16 -18.57 1.91
CA ILE A 253 -18.13 -17.69 3.07
C ILE A 253 -19.54 -17.20 3.43
N LEU A 254 -20.35 -16.81 2.46
CA LEU A 254 -21.74 -16.38 2.69
C LEU A 254 -22.57 -17.48 3.35
N LYS A 255 -22.42 -18.73 2.88
CA LYS A 255 -23.09 -19.90 3.47
C LYS A 255 -22.64 -20.17 4.90
N ASP A 256 -21.36 -20.02 5.20
CA ASP A 256 -20.79 -20.32 6.52
C ASP A 256 -21.14 -19.21 7.54
N THR A 257 -21.14 -17.96 7.11
CA THR A 257 -21.35 -16.79 7.98
C THR A 257 -22.83 -16.36 8.09
N GLY A 258 -23.66 -16.72 7.13
CA GLY A 258 -25.04 -16.22 6.99
C GLY A 258 -25.14 -14.74 6.64
N MET A 259 -24.05 -14.11 6.22
CA MET A 259 -24.00 -12.68 5.83
C MET A 259 -24.67 -12.47 4.48
N GLY A 260 -25.35 -11.32 4.29
CA GLY A 260 -25.87 -10.93 2.99
C GLY A 260 -24.71 -10.58 2.02
N ARG A 261 -24.90 -10.88 0.73
CA ARG A 261 -23.88 -10.65 -0.32
C ARG A 261 -23.42 -9.18 -0.36
N ASP A 262 -24.36 -8.24 -0.38
CA ASP A 262 -24.05 -6.80 -0.45
C ASP A 262 -23.29 -6.33 0.79
N GLU A 263 -23.70 -6.78 1.97
CA GLU A 263 -23.02 -6.48 3.24
C GLU A 263 -21.60 -7.04 3.25
N TYR A 264 -21.41 -8.26 2.74
CA TYR A 264 -20.10 -8.89 2.63
C TYR A 264 -19.18 -8.11 1.67
N HIS A 265 -19.65 -7.79 0.47
CA HIS A 265 -18.88 -7.04 -0.51
C HIS A 265 -18.55 -5.62 -0.03
N GLU A 266 -19.48 -4.95 0.68
CA GLU A 266 -19.20 -3.64 1.28
C GLU A 266 -18.11 -3.72 2.34
N LYS A 267 -18.21 -4.73 3.23
CA LYS A 267 -17.19 -4.97 4.25
C LYS A 267 -15.84 -5.31 3.64
N LEU A 268 -15.82 -6.12 2.57
CA LEU A 268 -14.61 -6.51 1.86
C LEU A 268 -13.95 -5.28 1.18
N ARG A 269 -14.76 -4.44 0.51
CA ARG A 269 -14.29 -3.17 -0.07
C ARG A 269 -13.69 -2.26 0.98
N ARG A 270 -14.40 -2.06 2.10
CA ARG A 270 -13.95 -1.19 3.19
C ARG A 270 -12.63 -1.67 3.79
N PHE A 271 -12.42 -2.99 3.88
CA PHE A 271 -11.27 -3.56 4.58
C PHE A 271 -10.04 -3.73 3.69
N TYR A 272 -10.17 -4.14 2.41
CA TYR A 272 -9.03 -4.51 1.55
C TYR A 272 -8.94 -3.76 0.21
N ASN A 273 -10.00 -3.09 -0.26
CA ASN A 273 -9.97 -2.32 -1.49
C ASN A 273 -9.35 -0.93 -1.26
N GLY A 274 -9.42 -0.08 -2.28
CA GLY A 274 -9.16 1.35 -2.17
C GLY A 274 -7.88 1.83 -2.82
N TYR A 275 -6.98 0.95 -3.21
CA TYR A 275 -5.77 1.36 -3.91
C TYR A 275 -6.08 1.90 -5.31
N ARG A 276 -5.62 3.11 -5.58
CA ARG A 276 -5.82 3.81 -6.86
C ARG A 276 -4.48 4.31 -7.39
N PHE A 277 -4.17 3.94 -8.64
CA PHE A 277 -2.87 4.17 -9.26
C PHE A 277 -2.93 5.11 -10.47
N SER A 278 -4.00 5.86 -10.65
CA SER A 278 -4.13 6.84 -11.73
C SER A 278 -5.17 7.91 -11.38
N GLU A 279 -5.28 8.90 -12.24
CA GLU A 279 -6.31 9.93 -12.19
C GLU A 279 -7.73 9.35 -12.36
N LYS A 280 -7.87 8.19 -13.01
CA LYS A 280 -9.14 7.48 -13.14
C LYS A 280 -9.60 6.90 -11.80
N PRO A 281 -10.91 6.89 -11.49
CA PRO A 281 -11.44 6.42 -10.22
C PRO A 281 -11.47 4.88 -10.10
N LEU A 282 -10.54 4.18 -10.77
CA LEU A 282 -10.40 2.73 -10.69
C LEU A 282 -9.63 2.34 -9.43
N LYS A 283 -10.25 1.56 -8.56
CA LYS A 283 -9.67 1.05 -7.33
C LYS A 283 -9.45 -0.46 -7.43
N VAL A 284 -8.37 -0.92 -6.83
CA VAL A 284 -8.00 -2.34 -6.79
C VAL A 284 -7.76 -2.82 -5.36
N TYR A 285 -7.99 -4.10 -5.15
CA TYR A 285 -7.62 -4.83 -3.94
C TYR A 285 -6.14 -5.19 -3.96
N ASN A 286 -5.53 -5.24 -2.78
CA ASN A 286 -4.25 -5.92 -2.63
C ASN A 286 -4.45 -7.44 -2.81
N PRO A 287 -3.77 -8.10 -3.77
CA PRO A 287 -3.98 -9.52 -4.04
C PRO A 287 -3.65 -10.41 -2.85
N PHE A 288 -2.58 -10.11 -2.12
CA PHE A 288 -2.15 -10.95 -1.00
C PHE A 288 -3.16 -10.94 0.15
N GLY A 289 -3.62 -9.76 0.58
CA GLY A 289 -4.64 -9.62 1.62
C GLY A 289 -5.94 -10.31 1.23
N LEU A 290 -6.37 -10.14 -0.03
CA LEU A 290 -7.59 -10.76 -0.54
C LEU A 290 -7.51 -12.30 -0.59
N LEU A 291 -6.41 -12.85 -1.12
CA LEU A 291 -6.22 -14.30 -1.18
C LEU A 291 -6.16 -14.93 0.22
N LYS A 292 -5.48 -14.27 1.15
CA LYS A 292 -5.42 -14.69 2.56
C LYS A 292 -6.79 -14.64 3.24
N HIS A 293 -7.61 -13.63 2.93
CA HIS A 293 -8.99 -13.55 3.41
C HIS A 293 -9.80 -14.78 2.97
N PHE A 294 -9.74 -15.15 1.70
CA PHE A 294 -10.42 -16.35 1.19
C PHE A 294 -9.87 -17.64 1.79
N GLU A 295 -8.54 -17.79 1.91
CA GLU A 295 -7.91 -18.96 2.52
C GLU A 295 -8.37 -19.16 3.97
N SER A 296 -8.50 -18.07 4.73
CA SER A 296 -8.90 -18.08 6.13
C SER A 296 -10.40 -18.32 6.37
N GLY A 297 -11.20 -18.48 5.30
CA GLY A 297 -12.65 -18.62 5.40
C GLY A 297 -13.37 -17.31 5.72
N GLY A 298 -12.90 -16.19 5.20
CA GLY A 298 -13.58 -14.90 5.31
C GLY A 298 -13.23 -14.08 6.55
N ARG A 299 -12.11 -14.35 7.20
CA ARG A 299 -11.64 -13.54 8.34
C ARG A 299 -11.07 -12.21 7.87
N PHE A 300 -11.52 -11.11 8.49
CA PHE A 300 -11.01 -9.75 8.27
C PHE A 300 -9.83 -9.50 9.20
N ILE A 301 -8.62 -9.79 8.72
CA ILE A 301 -7.33 -9.67 9.44
C ILE A 301 -6.37 -8.84 8.58
N PRO A 302 -5.46 -8.05 9.17
CA PRO A 302 -4.53 -7.19 8.42
C PRO A 302 -3.34 -7.96 7.83
N TYR A 303 -3.59 -8.84 6.88
CA TYR A 303 -2.60 -9.74 6.29
C TYR A 303 -1.46 -9.04 5.53
N TRP A 304 -1.76 -7.94 4.86
CA TRP A 304 -0.75 -7.20 4.10
C TRP A 304 0.24 -6.50 5.02
N TYR A 305 -0.27 -5.87 6.07
CA TYR A 305 0.52 -5.09 7.01
C TYR A 305 1.51 -5.96 7.79
N GLU A 306 1.13 -7.17 8.17
CA GLU A 306 1.99 -8.13 8.88
C GLU A 306 3.24 -8.52 8.07
N THR A 307 3.26 -8.29 6.76
CA THR A 307 4.38 -8.67 5.87
C THR A 307 5.52 -7.66 5.81
N GLY A 308 5.38 -6.49 6.43
CA GLY A 308 6.42 -5.46 6.40
C GLY A 308 6.13 -4.31 7.33
N THR A 309 6.71 -4.30 8.52
CA THR A 309 6.59 -3.21 9.49
C THR A 309 7.14 -1.91 8.91
N PRO A 310 6.40 -0.81 8.95
CA PRO A 310 6.83 0.47 8.37
C PRO A 310 7.80 1.24 9.28
N THR A 311 8.64 0.56 10.05
CA THR A 311 9.52 1.15 11.07
C THR A 311 10.29 2.35 10.55
N PHE A 312 10.82 2.25 9.33
CA PHE A 312 11.52 3.37 8.70
C PHE A 312 10.58 4.57 8.46
N LEU A 313 9.36 4.34 7.96
CA LEU A 313 8.38 5.40 7.69
C LEU A 313 7.90 6.06 8.99
N VAL A 314 7.62 5.27 10.00
CA VAL A 314 7.21 5.74 11.33
C VAL A 314 8.32 6.59 11.95
N ASN A 315 9.57 6.12 11.91
CA ASN A 315 10.73 6.87 12.38
C ASN A 315 10.94 8.18 11.59
N MET A 316 10.73 8.17 10.28
CA MET A 316 10.84 9.36 9.43
C MET A 316 9.76 10.39 9.79
N ILE A 317 8.52 9.96 10.00
CA ILE A 317 7.40 10.83 10.41
C ILE A 317 7.74 11.48 11.76
N ALA A 318 8.22 10.69 12.73
CA ALA A 318 8.62 11.17 14.04
C ALA A 318 9.80 12.16 13.98
N ALA A 319 10.86 11.82 13.24
CA ALA A 319 12.06 12.66 13.09
C ALA A 319 11.77 14.00 12.41
N ARG A 320 10.85 14.00 11.44
CA ARG A 320 10.45 15.23 10.71
C ARG A 320 9.31 15.98 11.37
N LYS A 321 8.80 15.50 12.50
CA LYS A 321 7.68 16.10 13.23
C LYS A 321 6.46 16.37 12.34
N ILE A 322 6.16 15.43 11.43
CA ILE A 322 4.98 15.53 10.57
C ILE A 322 3.76 15.39 11.46
N ASN A 323 2.81 16.31 11.31
CA ASN A 323 1.56 16.21 12.03
C ASN A 323 0.77 15.01 11.47
N ILE A 324 0.42 14.08 12.34
CA ILE A 324 -0.27 12.84 11.97
C ILE A 324 -1.66 13.13 11.42
N LEU A 325 -2.32 14.17 11.96
CA LEU A 325 -3.66 14.58 11.51
C LEU A 325 -3.67 15.06 10.05
N ASP A 326 -2.52 15.53 9.55
CA ASP A 326 -2.37 15.99 8.17
C ASP A 326 -2.08 14.83 7.18
N LEU A 327 -2.04 13.57 7.65
CA LEU A 327 -1.84 12.41 6.78
C LEU A 327 -3.10 12.02 6.00
N SER A 328 -4.27 12.35 6.53
CA SER A 328 -5.55 12.19 5.84
C SER A 328 -5.87 13.44 5.02
N ASP A 329 -6.48 13.28 3.84
CA ASP A 329 -6.86 14.35 2.92
C ASP A 329 -5.69 15.27 2.49
N MET A 330 -4.48 14.70 2.42
CA MET A 330 -3.26 15.43 2.07
C MET A 330 -3.24 15.82 0.59
N GLN A 331 -3.12 17.11 0.30
CA GLN A 331 -3.01 17.61 -1.08
C GLN A 331 -1.57 17.67 -1.56
N VAL A 332 -1.33 17.12 -2.76
CA VAL A 332 -0.02 17.07 -3.40
C VAL A 332 -0.14 17.47 -4.87
N GLY A 333 0.65 18.47 -5.29
CA GLY A 333 0.71 18.86 -6.69
C GLY A 333 1.37 17.79 -7.58
N ASP A 334 0.94 17.67 -8.83
CA ASP A 334 1.47 16.70 -9.81
C ASP A 334 3.00 16.72 -9.89
N ARG A 335 3.60 17.92 -9.93
CA ARG A 335 5.05 18.07 -9.98
C ARG A 335 5.76 17.48 -8.77
N ASP A 336 5.21 17.67 -7.54
CA ASP A 336 5.79 17.17 -6.30
C ASP A 336 5.55 15.67 -6.16
N PHE A 337 4.43 15.18 -6.67
CA PHE A 337 4.07 13.77 -6.67
C PHE A 337 4.93 12.94 -7.64
N ARG A 338 5.32 13.54 -8.78
CA ARG A 338 6.21 12.90 -9.77
C ARG A 338 7.69 13.07 -9.47
N LYS A 339 8.07 14.07 -8.64
CA LYS A 339 9.46 14.27 -8.22
C LYS A 339 9.79 13.46 -6.99
N TYR A 340 10.73 12.56 -7.12
CA TYR A 340 11.26 11.79 -6.02
C TYR A 340 12.76 12.12 -5.86
N ASP A 341 13.08 12.97 -4.90
CA ASP A 341 14.44 13.32 -4.51
C ASP A 341 14.78 12.68 -3.18
N ILE A 342 15.77 11.78 -3.16
CA ILE A 342 16.17 11.02 -1.98
C ILE A 342 16.75 11.95 -0.90
N GLU A 343 17.49 12.98 -1.29
CA GLU A 343 18.15 13.91 -0.35
C GLU A 343 17.15 14.85 0.32
N ASN A 344 16.01 15.13 -0.35
CA ASN A 344 14.92 15.98 0.15
C ASN A 344 13.58 15.21 0.18
N MET A 345 13.60 13.95 0.55
CA MET A 345 12.46 13.06 0.48
C MET A 345 11.26 13.59 1.27
N ARG A 346 10.19 13.99 0.58
CA ARG A 346 8.90 14.28 1.22
C ARG A 346 8.26 12.95 1.63
N ALA A 347 7.59 12.92 2.77
CA ALA A 347 6.95 11.70 3.26
C ALA A 347 5.83 11.20 2.34
N GLN A 348 5.11 12.13 1.71
CA GLN A 348 3.90 11.87 0.94
C GLN A 348 4.13 10.92 -0.26
N PRO A 349 5.07 11.20 -1.17
CA PRO A 349 5.34 10.29 -2.28
C PRO A 349 5.80 8.90 -1.81
N LEU A 350 6.57 8.84 -0.73
CA LEU A 350 7.04 7.58 -0.18
C LEU A 350 5.91 6.76 0.45
N LEU A 351 5.02 7.39 1.23
CA LEU A 351 3.84 6.73 1.80
C LEU A 351 2.90 6.21 0.70
N TYR A 352 2.73 6.97 -0.39
CA TYR A 352 1.94 6.52 -1.54
C TYR A 352 2.58 5.32 -2.25
N GLN A 353 3.87 5.42 -2.60
CA GLN A 353 4.56 4.37 -3.35
C GLN A 353 4.71 3.08 -2.55
N SER A 354 4.90 3.20 -1.24
CA SER A 354 4.93 2.05 -0.34
C SER A 354 3.55 1.46 -0.02
N GLY A 355 2.45 2.14 -0.40
CA GLY A 355 1.08 1.66 -0.28
C GLY A 355 0.38 2.01 1.04
N TYR A 356 0.95 2.90 1.85
CA TYR A 356 0.28 3.41 3.06
C TYR A 356 -0.73 4.51 2.75
N LEU A 357 -0.49 5.28 1.69
CA LEU A 357 -1.47 6.21 1.14
C LEU A 357 -1.86 5.81 -0.28
N THR A 358 -2.98 6.29 -0.74
CA THR A 358 -3.50 6.12 -2.09
C THR A 358 -4.08 7.43 -2.62
N ILE A 359 -4.32 7.53 -3.93
CA ILE A 359 -5.05 8.64 -4.51
C ILE A 359 -6.53 8.48 -4.12
N LYS A 360 -7.05 9.40 -3.32
CA LYS A 360 -8.48 9.49 -2.98
C LYS A 360 -9.23 10.23 -4.06
N ASP A 361 -8.68 11.38 -4.48
CA ASP A 361 -9.27 12.23 -5.48
C ASP A 361 -8.20 12.94 -6.33
N TYR A 362 -8.61 13.45 -7.49
CA TYR A 362 -7.77 14.24 -8.39
C TYR A 362 -8.58 15.40 -8.95
N ASP A 363 -8.09 16.61 -8.71
CA ASP A 363 -8.62 17.85 -9.26
C ASP A 363 -7.86 18.18 -10.55
N GLU A 364 -8.55 18.02 -11.69
CA GLU A 364 -7.96 18.25 -13.01
C GLU A 364 -7.67 19.74 -13.25
N GLU A 365 -8.49 20.66 -12.73
CA GLU A 365 -8.30 22.10 -12.93
C GLU A 365 -7.11 22.63 -12.13
N ALA A 366 -6.99 22.19 -10.87
CA ALA A 366 -5.90 22.56 -10.00
C ALA A 366 -4.65 21.69 -10.18
N ASN A 367 -4.74 20.57 -10.88
CA ASN A 367 -3.71 19.54 -11.04
C ASN A 367 -3.16 19.07 -9.68
N LEU A 368 -4.11 18.73 -8.78
CA LEU A 368 -3.84 18.33 -7.41
C LEU A 368 -4.37 16.93 -7.13
N TYR A 369 -3.54 16.09 -6.52
CA TYR A 369 -3.94 14.82 -5.95
C TYR A 369 -4.29 15.00 -4.48
N THR A 370 -5.41 14.43 -4.04
CA THR A 370 -5.73 14.25 -2.63
C THR A 370 -5.36 12.82 -2.24
N LEU A 371 -4.49 12.66 -1.25
CA LEU A 371 -4.03 11.37 -0.74
C LEU A 371 -4.71 11.05 0.58
N ASP A 372 -5.04 9.78 0.78
CA ASP A 372 -5.59 9.26 2.03
C ASP A 372 -5.23 7.77 2.19
N PHE A 373 -5.54 7.17 3.33
CA PHE A 373 -5.38 5.74 3.53
C PHE A 373 -6.27 4.94 2.56
N PRO A 374 -5.78 3.84 1.98
CA PRO A 374 -6.58 3.06 1.02
C PRO A 374 -7.78 2.38 1.68
N ASN A 375 -7.62 1.87 2.89
CA ASN A 375 -8.62 1.05 3.55
C ASN A 375 -8.37 0.91 5.06
N VAL A 376 -9.28 0.22 5.74
CA VAL A 376 -9.24 0.00 7.20
C VAL A 376 -8.04 -0.85 7.62
N GLU A 377 -7.64 -1.85 6.84
CA GLU A 377 -6.44 -2.65 7.14
C GLU A 377 -5.22 -1.75 7.35
N VAL A 378 -4.96 -0.88 6.37
CA VAL A 378 -3.78 -0.02 6.38
C VAL A 378 -3.88 1.08 7.43
N SER A 379 -5.02 1.78 7.50
CA SER A 379 -5.18 2.90 8.43
C SER A 379 -5.09 2.44 9.89
N SER A 380 -5.77 1.34 10.25
CA SER A 380 -5.78 0.85 11.63
C SER A 380 -4.40 0.36 12.09
N CYS A 381 -3.70 -0.40 11.25
CA CYS A 381 -2.38 -0.92 11.60
C CYS A 381 -1.30 0.17 11.61
N PHE A 382 -1.37 1.12 10.67
CA PHE A 382 -0.43 2.24 10.66
C PHE A 382 -0.63 3.15 11.87
N ALA A 383 -1.88 3.41 12.26
CA ALA A 383 -2.18 4.12 13.50
C ALA A 383 -1.63 3.39 14.73
N GLY A 384 -1.71 2.05 14.78
CA GLY A 384 -1.10 1.24 15.82
C GLY A 384 0.42 1.44 15.92
N SER A 385 1.14 1.36 14.79
CA SER A 385 2.59 1.59 14.77
C SER A 385 2.98 3.02 15.14
N LEU A 386 2.17 4.01 14.76
CA LEU A 386 2.39 5.40 15.20
C LEU A 386 2.13 5.56 16.71
N MET A 387 1.13 4.87 17.25
CA MET A 387 0.86 4.86 18.69
C MET A 387 2.04 4.30 19.49
N GLU A 388 2.58 3.16 19.11
CA GLU A 388 3.76 2.57 19.75
C GLU A 388 4.92 3.56 19.81
N GLN A 389 5.19 4.23 18.69
CA GLN A 389 6.29 5.20 18.59
C GLN A 389 6.03 6.53 19.32
N TYR A 390 4.78 7.03 19.26
CA TYR A 390 4.42 8.35 19.81
C TYR A 390 4.09 8.31 21.30
N LEU A 391 3.45 7.21 21.75
CA LEU A 391 2.89 7.08 23.09
C LEU A 391 3.64 6.04 23.92
N GLN A 392 4.57 5.26 23.34
CA GLN A 392 5.29 4.15 23.96
C GLN A 392 4.39 3.25 24.81
N ALA A 393 3.11 3.13 24.37
CA ALA A 393 2.13 2.29 25.04
C ALA A 393 2.47 0.82 24.79
N SER A 394 2.50 -0.01 25.84
CA SER A 394 2.73 -1.44 25.68
C SER A 394 1.52 -2.11 25.00
N ASP A 395 1.78 -3.09 24.13
CA ASP A 395 0.76 -3.86 23.41
C ASP A 395 -0.34 -4.44 24.30
N GLU A 396 0.03 -4.95 25.49
CA GLU A 396 -0.93 -5.56 26.42
C GLU A 396 -1.93 -4.55 26.98
N THR A 397 -1.46 -3.35 27.32
CA THR A 397 -2.31 -2.28 27.87
C THR A 397 -3.21 -1.69 26.79
N ALA A 398 -2.68 -1.50 25.57
CA ALA A 398 -3.44 -0.99 24.44
C ALA A 398 -4.55 -1.98 24.00
N GLY A 399 -4.27 -3.28 23.92
CA GLY A 399 -5.22 -4.29 23.43
C GLY A 399 -6.48 -4.43 24.30
N ALA A 400 -6.33 -4.51 25.63
CA ALA A 400 -7.48 -4.66 26.54
C ALA A 400 -8.36 -3.39 26.61
N LEU A 401 -7.74 -2.20 26.52
CA LEU A 401 -8.45 -0.92 26.51
C LEU A 401 -9.20 -0.71 25.22
N ASN A 402 -8.61 -1.11 24.09
CA ASN A 402 -9.22 -1.03 22.77
C ASN A 402 -10.52 -1.82 22.67
N ILE A 403 -10.57 -3.04 23.21
CA ILE A 403 -11.79 -3.85 23.21
C ILE A 403 -12.92 -3.16 24.00
N ARG A 404 -12.61 -2.56 25.16
CA ARG A 404 -13.61 -1.86 25.98
C ARG A 404 -14.13 -0.60 25.30
N LEU A 405 -13.23 0.17 24.70
CA LEU A 405 -13.59 1.39 23.98
C LEU A 405 -14.43 1.05 22.74
N LEU A 406 -14.02 0.03 21.96
CA LEU A 406 -14.79 -0.48 20.84
C LEU A 406 -16.21 -0.89 21.25
N GLN A 407 -16.35 -1.67 22.31
CA GLN A 407 -17.66 -2.10 22.80
C GLN A 407 -18.54 -0.94 23.26
N ALA A 408 -17.95 0.07 23.93
CA ALA A 408 -18.65 1.25 24.38
C ALA A 408 -19.21 2.07 23.21
N LEU A 409 -18.39 2.34 22.20
CA LEU A 409 -18.78 3.10 21.00
C LEU A 409 -19.83 2.35 20.15
N LEU A 410 -19.73 1.02 20.05
CA LEU A 410 -20.73 0.21 19.33
C LEU A 410 -22.09 0.17 20.04
N LYS A 411 -22.14 0.44 21.35
CA LYS A 411 -23.36 0.45 22.17
C LYS A 411 -23.95 1.85 22.40
N GLY A 412 -23.26 2.91 21.98
CA GLY A 412 -23.67 4.30 22.29
C GLY A 412 -23.36 4.72 23.72
N ASP A 413 -22.48 4.01 24.44
CA ASP A 413 -22.13 4.28 25.82
C ASP A 413 -20.95 5.25 25.92
N VAL A 414 -21.25 6.56 25.87
CA VAL A 414 -20.26 7.62 25.91
C VAL A 414 -19.47 7.63 27.21
N GLU A 415 -20.13 7.34 28.36
CA GLU A 415 -19.46 7.32 29.66
C GLU A 415 -18.40 6.21 29.72
N ALA A 416 -18.74 4.99 29.28
CA ALA A 416 -17.78 3.90 29.21
C ALA A 416 -16.64 4.19 28.24
N ALA A 417 -16.91 4.88 27.11
CA ALA A 417 -15.91 5.29 26.14
C ALA A 417 -14.91 6.29 26.76
N ILE A 418 -15.40 7.33 27.42
CA ILE A 418 -14.55 8.31 28.11
C ILE A 418 -13.74 7.67 29.25
N ASN A 419 -14.34 6.76 30.01
CA ASN A 419 -13.62 6.03 31.05
C ASN A 419 -12.52 5.11 30.49
N ALA A 420 -12.71 4.54 29.31
CA ALA A 420 -11.66 3.79 28.61
C ALA A 420 -10.52 4.71 28.16
N LEU A 421 -10.82 5.87 27.57
CA LEU A 421 -9.83 6.89 27.21
C LEU A 421 -9.03 7.40 28.41
N ARG A 422 -9.71 7.67 29.54
CA ARG A 422 -9.03 8.07 30.79
C ARG A 422 -8.00 7.04 31.26
N ARG A 423 -8.34 5.76 31.20
CA ARG A 423 -7.41 4.68 31.55
C ARG A 423 -6.26 4.60 30.60
N PHE A 424 -6.51 4.83 29.31
CA PHE A 424 -5.47 4.88 28.30
C PHE A 424 -4.45 5.99 28.61
N PHE A 425 -4.92 7.25 28.80
CA PHE A 425 -4.01 8.36 29.13
C PHE A 425 -3.27 8.15 30.46
N ALA A 426 -3.88 7.49 31.43
CA ALA A 426 -3.23 7.16 32.69
C ALA A 426 -2.09 6.11 32.55
N ALA A 427 -2.08 5.34 31.46
CA ALA A 427 -1.03 4.35 31.19
C ALA A 427 0.16 4.90 30.40
N ILE A 428 0.06 6.13 29.85
CA ILE A 428 1.15 6.76 29.10
C ILE A 428 2.22 7.29 30.09
N PRO A 429 3.51 6.99 29.87
CA PRO A 429 4.61 7.53 30.68
C PRO A 429 4.60 9.06 30.70
N TYR A 430 4.82 9.63 31.88
CA TYR A 430 4.66 11.08 32.13
C TYR A 430 5.64 11.97 31.35
N ASP A 431 6.80 11.43 30.97
CA ASP A 431 7.87 12.11 30.24
C ASP A 431 7.60 12.23 28.73
N ILE A 432 6.59 11.51 28.23
CA ILE A 432 6.20 11.50 26.82
C ILE A 432 5.07 12.49 26.55
N ILE A 433 4.19 12.72 27.52
CA ILE A 433 3.02 13.58 27.38
C ILE A 433 3.46 15.03 27.13
N ARG A 434 3.06 15.56 25.96
CA ARG A 434 3.25 16.98 25.64
C ARG A 434 2.02 17.78 26.09
N GLU A 435 2.26 18.92 26.71
CA GLU A 435 1.20 19.80 27.22
C GLU A 435 0.61 20.69 26.10
N SER A 436 0.03 20.07 25.06
CA SER A 436 -0.62 20.77 23.97
C SER A 436 -1.94 20.08 23.59
N GLU A 437 -2.94 20.87 23.20
CA GLU A 437 -4.24 20.36 22.74
C GLU A 437 -4.07 19.38 21.58
N ASN A 438 -3.23 19.72 20.60
CA ASN A 438 -2.90 18.88 19.46
C ASN A 438 -2.33 17.50 19.86
N TYR A 439 -1.58 17.39 20.96
CA TYR A 439 -1.09 16.08 21.42
C TYR A 439 -2.24 15.14 21.81
N TYR A 440 -3.20 15.64 22.59
CA TYR A 440 -4.34 14.84 23.03
C TYR A 440 -5.27 14.51 21.87
N GLU A 441 -5.52 15.46 20.97
CA GLU A 441 -6.30 15.25 19.75
C GLU A 441 -5.66 14.16 18.87
N THR A 442 -4.34 14.26 18.62
CA THR A 442 -3.58 13.24 17.87
C THR A 442 -3.68 11.86 18.52
N ALA A 443 -3.54 11.78 19.85
CA ALA A 443 -3.64 10.51 20.57
C ALA A 443 -5.05 9.89 20.43
N VAL A 444 -6.10 10.69 20.59
CA VAL A 444 -7.49 10.24 20.43
C VAL A 444 -7.76 9.79 18.98
N HIS A 445 -7.29 10.57 18.00
CA HIS A 445 -7.38 10.20 16.58
C HIS A 445 -6.74 8.85 16.29
N LEU A 446 -5.51 8.63 16.74
CA LEU A 446 -4.81 7.36 16.55
C LEU A 446 -5.55 6.19 17.19
N ILE A 447 -6.09 6.37 18.42
CA ILE A 447 -6.88 5.35 19.11
C ILE A 447 -8.11 4.95 18.29
N PHE A 448 -8.89 5.91 17.84
CA PHE A 448 -10.11 5.63 17.10
C PHE A 448 -9.83 5.03 15.71
N THR A 449 -8.78 5.51 15.02
CA THR A 449 -8.34 4.95 13.73
C THR A 449 -7.87 3.51 13.89
N MET A 450 -7.10 3.19 14.96
CA MET A 450 -6.65 1.84 15.26
C MET A 450 -7.81 0.89 15.53
N LEU A 451 -8.91 1.38 16.08
CA LEU A 451 -10.13 0.57 16.27
C LEU A 451 -10.87 0.26 14.96
N GLY A 452 -10.41 0.79 13.84
CA GLY A 452 -11.00 0.56 12.52
C GLY A 452 -12.32 1.30 12.30
N PHE A 453 -12.60 2.34 13.09
CA PHE A 453 -13.73 3.23 12.82
C PHE A 453 -13.39 4.19 11.67
N ASP A 454 -14.44 4.71 11.02
CA ASP A 454 -14.30 5.90 10.18
C ASP A 454 -14.10 7.10 11.12
N CYS A 455 -12.83 7.39 11.38
CA CYS A 455 -12.39 8.47 12.26
C CYS A 455 -11.79 9.58 11.41
N ARG A 456 -12.36 10.76 11.48
CA ARG A 456 -11.87 11.94 10.78
C ARG A 456 -11.56 13.02 11.79
N SER A 457 -10.36 13.56 11.76
CA SER A 457 -9.98 14.74 12.55
C SER A 457 -9.88 15.96 11.66
N GLU A 458 -10.00 17.13 12.26
CA GLU A 458 -9.89 18.40 11.56
C GLU A 458 -10.90 18.54 10.39
N VAL A 459 -12.11 17.94 10.56
CA VAL A 459 -13.13 17.89 9.50
C VAL A 459 -13.65 19.31 9.21
N ARG A 460 -13.38 19.77 8.00
CA ARG A 460 -13.85 21.08 7.53
C ARG A 460 -15.28 20.97 7.04
N ILE A 461 -16.16 21.75 7.65
CA ILE A 461 -17.55 21.95 7.21
C ILE A 461 -17.80 23.45 7.01
N ALA A 462 -18.93 23.81 6.43
CA ALA A 462 -19.27 25.22 6.16
C ALA A 462 -19.23 26.10 7.43
N ALA A 463 -19.56 25.52 8.58
CA ALA A 463 -19.65 26.25 9.87
C ALA A 463 -18.32 26.30 10.65
N GLY A 464 -17.29 25.53 10.23
CA GLY A 464 -16.01 25.51 10.93
C GLY A 464 -15.26 24.19 10.77
N ARG A 465 -14.50 23.80 11.81
CA ARG A 465 -13.68 22.61 11.85
C ARG A 465 -14.03 21.80 13.09
N ILE A 466 -14.32 20.53 12.90
CA ILE A 466 -14.61 19.55 13.96
C ILE A 466 -13.27 18.91 14.35
N ASP A 467 -12.95 18.85 15.63
CA ASP A 467 -11.69 18.25 16.10
C ASP A 467 -11.64 16.76 15.78
N THR A 468 -12.66 15.98 16.16
CA THR A 468 -12.73 14.56 15.81
C THR A 468 -14.16 14.09 15.62
N LEU A 469 -14.41 13.43 14.50
CA LEU A 469 -15.67 12.77 14.17
C LEU A 469 -15.44 11.25 14.08
N VAL A 470 -16.27 10.49 14.79
CA VAL A 470 -16.22 9.01 14.74
C VAL A 470 -17.57 8.50 14.29
N GLU A 471 -17.56 7.70 13.22
CA GLU A 471 -18.76 7.12 12.63
C GLU A 471 -18.76 5.60 12.79
N THR A 472 -19.86 5.06 13.33
CA THR A 472 -20.14 3.63 13.43
C THR A 472 -21.36 3.25 12.60
N LYS A 473 -21.75 1.98 12.58
CA LYS A 473 -22.98 1.55 11.87
C LYS A 473 -24.22 2.30 12.36
N ASN A 474 -24.33 2.53 13.68
CA ASN A 474 -25.56 3.05 14.32
C ASN A 474 -25.40 4.43 14.94
N PHE A 475 -24.16 4.92 15.09
CA PHE A 475 -23.86 6.13 15.85
C PHE A 475 -22.88 7.04 15.12
N VAL A 476 -23.00 8.33 15.35
CA VAL A 476 -22.01 9.36 15.01
C VAL A 476 -21.64 10.12 16.26
N TYR A 477 -20.36 10.24 16.53
CA TYR A 477 -19.83 10.99 17.67
C TYR A 477 -19.03 12.19 17.17
N CYS A 478 -19.40 13.38 17.61
CA CYS A 478 -18.64 14.60 17.38
C CYS A 478 -17.93 14.98 18.68
N PHE A 479 -16.61 14.87 18.67
CA PHE A 479 -15.77 15.27 19.80
C PHE A 479 -15.18 16.65 19.56
N GLU A 480 -15.21 17.48 20.58
CA GLU A 480 -14.52 18.76 20.66
C GLU A 480 -13.64 18.76 21.90
N PHE A 481 -12.37 19.09 21.74
CA PHE A 481 -11.38 19.04 22.80
C PHE A 481 -10.99 20.43 23.27
N LYS A 482 -10.71 20.57 24.57
CA LYS A 482 -10.14 21.77 25.16
C LYS A 482 -9.06 21.38 26.15
N LEU A 483 -8.00 22.18 26.25
CA LEU A 483 -6.95 22.00 27.24
C LEU A 483 -7.12 23.04 28.35
N ASN A 484 -7.27 22.57 29.60
CA ASN A 484 -7.35 23.41 30.80
C ASN A 484 -5.97 23.51 31.45
N GLY A 485 -5.53 24.73 31.85
CA GLY A 485 -4.22 24.88 32.53
C GLY A 485 -3.56 26.26 32.38
N ASP A 486 -4.05 27.13 31.52
CA ASP A 486 -3.63 28.54 31.49
C ASP A 486 -4.77 29.46 31.87
N ARG A 487 -4.50 30.75 32.17
CA ARG A 487 -5.35 31.80 32.73
C ARG A 487 -6.80 31.90 32.23
N ARG A 488 -7.20 31.04 31.27
CA ARG A 488 -8.57 30.81 30.81
C ARG A 488 -8.91 29.34 31.04
N SER A 489 -9.85 29.08 31.95
CA SER A 489 -10.41 27.75 32.18
C SER A 489 -11.34 27.41 31.02
N HIS A 490 -10.90 26.58 30.07
CA HIS A 490 -11.78 26.05 29.03
C HIS A 490 -12.44 24.77 29.53
N SER A 491 -13.75 24.80 29.64
CA SER A 491 -14.56 23.71 30.21
C SER A 491 -15.07 22.75 29.12
N ALA A 492 -15.40 21.51 29.51
CA ALA A 492 -16.12 20.58 28.65
C ALA A 492 -17.45 21.16 28.13
N ARG A 493 -18.09 22.02 28.93
CA ARG A 493 -19.33 22.74 28.56
C ARG A 493 -19.11 23.75 27.43
N GLU A 494 -17.96 24.43 27.39
CA GLU A 494 -17.61 25.34 26.28
C GLU A 494 -17.35 24.53 25.00
N ALA A 495 -16.67 23.37 25.09
CA ALA A 495 -16.50 22.47 23.97
C ALA A 495 -17.85 21.99 23.41
N LEU A 496 -18.77 21.57 24.31
CA LEU A 496 -20.10 21.14 23.90
C LEU A 496 -20.90 22.30 23.25
N ALA A 497 -20.83 23.51 23.85
CA ALA A 497 -21.48 24.69 23.30
C ALA A 497 -20.96 25.11 21.92
N GLN A 498 -19.67 24.84 21.63
CA GLN A 498 -19.09 25.07 20.31
C GLN A 498 -19.69 24.14 19.25
N ILE A 499 -19.91 22.87 19.58
CA ILE A 499 -20.56 21.89 18.66
C ILE A 499 -21.96 22.39 18.32
N ASP A 500 -22.74 22.88 19.32
CA ASP A 500 -24.08 23.39 19.12
C ASP A 500 -24.10 24.70 18.31
N ALA A 501 -23.26 25.66 18.69
CA ALA A 501 -23.21 26.97 18.04
C ALA A 501 -22.76 26.90 16.57
N LYS A 502 -22.00 25.88 16.22
CA LYS A 502 -21.50 25.64 14.88
C LYS A 502 -22.31 24.60 14.11
N GLU A 503 -23.33 24.01 14.72
CA GLU A 503 -24.17 22.98 14.11
C GLU A 503 -23.36 21.85 13.45
N TYR A 504 -22.29 21.42 14.13
CA TYR A 504 -21.30 20.47 13.56
C TYR A 504 -21.92 19.16 13.10
N LEU A 505 -23.00 18.69 13.72
CA LEU A 505 -23.68 17.44 13.39
C LEU A 505 -24.78 17.57 12.32
N LEU A 506 -25.08 18.79 11.84
CA LEU A 506 -26.11 19.01 10.82
C LEU A 506 -25.97 18.13 9.57
N PRO A 507 -24.75 17.91 9.00
CA PRO A 507 -24.59 17.04 7.82
C PRO A 507 -24.99 15.58 8.04
N TRP A 508 -25.10 15.12 9.28
CA TRP A 508 -25.45 13.73 9.63
C TRP A 508 -26.90 13.57 10.10
N THR A 509 -27.65 14.65 10.21
CA THR A 509 -29.10 14.57 10.49
C THR A 509 -29.81 13.85 9.33
N GLY A 510 -30.82 13.04 9.63
CA GLY A 510 -31.55 12.27 8.63
C GLY A 510 -30.82 11.00 8.12
N THR A 511 -29.63 10.67 8.62
CA THR A 511 -28.91 9.45 8.24
C THR A 511 -29.45 8.17 8.91
N GLY A 512 -30.41 8.29 9.84
CA GLY A 512 -30.95 7.19 10.65
C GLY A 512 -30.00 6.73 11.77
N LYS A 513 -28.86 7.39 11.95
CA LYS A 513 -27.93 7.13 13.05
C LYS A 513 -28.21 8.03 14.24
N LYS A 514 -27.93 7.55 15.44
CA LYS A 514 -27.96 8.39 16.63
C LYS A 514 -26.72 9.28 16.68
N LEU A 515 -26.91 10.54 16.96
CA LEU A 515 -25.86 11.55 16.95
C LEU A 515 -25.51 11.96 18.39
N PHE A 516 -24.23 11.86 18.74
CA PHE A 516 -23.69 12.28 20.02
C PHE A 516 -22.73 13.45 19.87
N LYS A 517 -22.94 14.51 20.64
CA LYS A 517 -21.99 15.58 20.86
C LYS A 517 -21.24 15.33 22.16
N VAL A 518 -19.92 15.45 22.14
CA VAL A 518 -19.05 15.13 23.28
C VAL A 518 -18.00 16.23 23.43
N GLY A 519 -18.16 17.05 24.48
CA GLY A 519 -17.17 18.03 24.89
C GLY A 519 -16.22 17.44 25.92
N VAL A 520 -14.91 17.53 25.68
CA VAL A 520 -13.88 16.98 26.56
C VAL A 520 -12.87 18.06 26.92
N SER A 521 -12.59 18.24 28.20
CA SER A 521 -11.52 19.12 28.68
C SER A 521 -10.40 18.28 29.30
N PHE A 522 -9.22 18.38 28.71
CA PHE A 522 -8.00 17.78 29.29
C PHE A 522 -7.43 18.66 30.40
N ASP A 523 -7.02 18.04 31.48
CA ASP A 523 -6.38 18.68 32.63
C ASP A 523 -4.86 18.56 32.47
N ARG A 524 -4.19 19.69 32.30
CA ARG A 524 -2.75 19.76 32.07
C ARG A 524 -1.97 19.17 33.24
N ASP A 525 -2.36 19.46 34.49
CA ASP A 525 -1.64 19.03 35.68
C ASP A 525 -1.80 17.52 35.90
N LYS A 526 -2.99 16.99 35.61
CA LYS A 526 -3.27 15.55 35.69
C LYS A 526 -2.84 14.78 34.45
N ARG A 527 -2.53 15.49 33.37
CA ARG A 527 -2.19 14.91 32.05
C ARG A 527 -3.19 13.86 31.57
N ASN A 528 -4.47 14.14 31.80
CA ASN A 528 -5.56 13.23 31.53
C ASN A 528 -6.86 14.00 31.26
N ILE A 529 -7.94 13.29 30.89
CA ILE A 529 -9.28 13.88 30.80
C ILE A 529 -9.72 14.36 32.19
N GLY A 530 -9.90 15.68 32.33
CA GLY A 530 -10.40 16.34 33.54
C GLY A 530 -11.93 16.24 33.62
N THR A 531 -12.63 17.00 32.80
CA THR A 531 -14.09 17.01 32.74
C THR A 531 -14.59 16.66 31.34
N TRP A 532 -15.80 16.16 31.24
CA TRP A 532 -16.49 15.91 29.99
C TRP A 532 -17.98 16.08 30.14
N GLU A 533 -18.63 16.46 29.07
CA GLU A 533 -20.09 16.54 28.96
C GLU A 533 -20.51 15.96 27.60
N ALA A 534 -21.65 15.29 27.56
CA ALA A 534 -22.18 14.74 26.32
C ALA A 534 -23.70 14.94 26.24
N GLY A 535 -24.20 14.99 25.02
CA GLY A 535 -25.64 15.04 24.74
C GLY A 535 -25.99 14.30 23.47
N GLU A 536 -27.15 13.66 23.44
CA GLU A 536 -27.73 13.09 22.22
C GLU A 536 -28.42 14.22 21.45
N VAL A 537 -28.20 14.31 20.13
CA VAL A 537 -28.92 15.27 19.28
C VAL A 537 -30.16 14.57 18.77
N ALA A 538 -31.33 15.18 18.95
CA ALA A 538 -32.57 14.62 18.45
C ALA A 538 -32.48 14.46 16.91
N SER A 539 -32.68 13.25 16.44
CA SER A 539 -32.88 12.99 15.02
C SER A 539 -34.35 13.25 14.71
N ASP A 540 -34.63 14.37 14.08
CA ASP A 540 -35.96 14.63 13.50
C ASP A 540 -36.20 13.71 12.29
#